data_f4745b74644e189ef9e5e2d6b853b119
#
_entry.id   f4745b74644e189ef9e5e2d6b853b119
#
_cell.length_a   1.000
_cell.length_b   1.000
_cell.length_c   1.000
_cell.angle_alpha   90.00
_cell.angle_beta   90.00
_cell.angle_gamma   90.00
#
_symmetry.space_group_name_H-M   'P 1'
#
loop_
_entity.id
_entity.type
_entity.pdbx_description
1 polymer ?
#
loop_
_entity_poly.entity_id
_entity_poly.type
_entity_poly.pdbx_seq_one_letter_code
_entity_poly.pdbx_strand_id
1 'polypeptide(L)'
;FHTAIEKAFYASLAEKTGLDVTVNFNPLDVVGVNMKDTLRNVRSGAFDIVETTIGSAARDDAFLEGIDLIGVATTIEDFRKAVDAYRPAFEKRVAEKFNAKVLTLWPYGPQVFYCKPEVKTLADFKGLKVRSYTPSMSKLVQSLGATPVTLQFAEVYPALQRGVADCAITSPTSGNTGKWPEVTTHFVNMGISWSANGHFMNLDKWNSLSPEAQAKLTEAFKTFEGQFWDLAKKNNGWAIACNTGGEGCENYTKYGMTLVTPTAEDKAKVTSAVEAEILPSWKATCTKSYPACAETWNASIGKALGVAIK
;
A
#
# COMPACT_ATOMS: atom_id res chain seq x y z
N PHE A 1 7.88 -10.72 7.83
CA PHE A 1 6.76 -11.67 7.77
C PHE A 1 6.38 -11.94 6.31
N HIS A 2 5.96 -10.94 5.52
CA HIS A 2 5.56 -11.10 4.11
C HIS A 2 6.68 -11.72 3.27
N THR A 3 7.91 -11.22 3.37
CA THR A 3 9.07 -11.75 2.65
C THR A 3 9.31 -13.25 2.89
N ALA A 4 9.01 -13.76 4.10
CA ALA A 4 9.16 -15.19 4.39
C ALA A 4 8.11 -16.03 3.64
N ILE A 5 6.87 -15.51 3.54
CA ILE A 5 5.77 -16.14 2.79
C ILE A 5 6.10 -16.16 1.30
N GLU A 6 6.61 -15.04 0.77
CA GLU A 6 7.04 -14.95 -0.64
C GLU A 6 8.18 -15.90 -0.97
N LYS A 7 9.22 -15.95 -0.12
CA LYS A 7 10.33 -16.91 -0.30
C LYS A 7 9.83 -18.35 -0.34
N ALA A 8 8.92 -18.72 0.57
CA ALA A 8 8.34 -20.07 0.61
C ALA A 8 7.50 -20.36 -0.64
N PHE A 9 6.71 -19.39 -1.11
CA PHE A 9 5.95 -19.52 -2.36
C PHE A 9 6.86 -19.76 -3.55
N TYR A 10 7.85 -18.91 -3.75
CA TYR A 10 8.78 -19.02 -4.90
C TYR A 10 9.64 -20.28 -4.83
N ALA A 11 10.09 -20.70 -3.65
CA ALA A 11 10.83 -21.95 -3.48
C ALA A 11 10.01 -23.19 -3.86
N SER A 12 8.68 -23.14 -3.71
CA SER A 12 7.77 -24.24 -4.04
C SER A 12 7.09 -24.12 -5.41
N LEU A 13 7.42 -23.07 -6.18
CA LEU A 13 6.70 -22.75 -7.43
C LEU A 13 6.83 -23.86 -8.48
N ALA A 14 8.04 -24.40 -8.67
CA ALA A 14 8.29 -25.50 -9.61
C ALA A 14 7.49 -26.75 -9.23
N GLU A 15 7.51 -27.14 -7.94
CA GLU A 15 6.75 -28.27 -7.43
C GLU A 15 5.24 -28.10 -7.60
N LYS A 16 4.71 -26.92 -7.20
CA LYS A 16 3.28 -26.61 -7.28
C LYS A 16 2.73 -26.56 -8.70
N THR A 17 3.53 -26.09 -9.63
CA THR A 17 3.09 -25.90 -11.02
C THR A 17 3.50 -27.04 -11.93
N GLY A 18 4.48 -27.84 -11.56
CA GLY A 18 5.12 -28.82 -12.42
C GLY A 18 5.84 -28.20 -13.63
N LEU A 19 6.21 -26.92 -13.53
CA LEU A 19 6.98 -26.20 -14.55
C LEU A 19 8.47 -26.28 -14.22
N ASP A 20 9.30 -26.34 -15.25
CA ASP A 20 10.75 -26.19 -15.11
C ASP A 20 11.09 -24.70 -14.93
N VAL A 21 11.00 -24.23 -13.69
CA VAL A 21 11.29 -22.85 -13.32
C VAL A 21 12.28 -22.79 -12.17
N THR A 22 13.25 -21.90 -12.26
CA THR A 22 14.16 -21.54 -11.18
C THR A 22 13.93 -20.08 -10.83
N VAL A 23 13.70 -19.80 -9.54
CA VAL A 23 13.48 -18.44 -9.06
C VAL A 23 14.71 -17.94 -8.29
N ASN A 24 15.29 -16.85 -8.76
CA ASN A 24 16.31 -16.10 -8.03
C ASN A 24 15.63 -14.97 -7.26
N PHE A 25 15.22 -15.24 -6.01
CA PHE A 25 14.50 -14.29 -5.17
C PHE A 25 15.48 -13.38 -4.42
N ASN A 26 15.36 -12.08 -4.66
CA ASN A 26 16.16 -11.06 -3.98
C ASN A 26 15.28 -9.94 -3.42
N PRO A 27 15.42 -9.56 -2.14
CA PRO A 27 14.82 -8.35 -1.60
C PRO A 27 15.35 -7.10 -2.32
N LEU A 28 14.49 -6.08 -2.47
CA LEU A 28 14.83 -4.85 -3.22
C LEU A 28 16.04 -4.10 -2.64
N ASP A 29 16.18 -4.09 -1.33
CA ASP A 29 17.30 -3.46 -0.63
C ASP A 29 18.64 -4.18 -0.90
N VAL A 30 18.62 -5.49 -1.07
CA VAL A 30 19.80 -6.29 -1.41
C VAL A 30 20.30 -5.98 -2.82
N VAL A 31 19.39 -5.76 -3.77
CA VAL A 31 19.74 -5.43 -5.17
C VAL A 31 19.83 -3.93 -5.43
N GLY A 32 19.69 -3.10 -4.39
CA GLY A 32 19.81 -1.66 -4.49
C GLY A 32 18.72 -0.96 -5.30
N VAL A 33 17.54 -1.58 -5.44
CA VAL A 33 16.42 -1.04 -6.18
C VAL A 33 15.47 -0.28 -5.25
N ASN A 34 15.16 0.95 -5.65
CA ASN A 34 14.16 1.73 -4.94
C ASN A 34 12.75 1.28 -5.34
N MET A 35 11.83 1.15 -4.37
CA MET A 35 10.46 0.70 -4.60
C MET A 35 9.70 1.54 -5.64
N LYS A 36 9.97 2.85 -5.72
CA LYS A 36 9.35 3.74 -6.74
C LYS A 36 9.77 3.41 -8.19
N ASP A 37 10.86 2.68 -8.39
CA ASP A 37 11.42 2.37 -9.69
C ASP A 37 11.10 0.93 -10.16
N THR A 38 10.41 0.14 -9.34
CA THR A 38 10.13 -1.28 -9.60
C THR A 38 9.39 -1.53 -10.91
N LEU A 39 8.31 -0.78 -11.20
CA LEU A 39 7.56 -0.95 -12.44
C LEU A 39 8.37 -0.53 -13.68
N ARG A 40 9.29 0.44 -13.57
CA ARG A 40 10.21 0.78 -14.66
C ARG A 40 11.20 -0.35 -14.92
N ASN A 41 11.69 -1.00 -13.86
CA ASN A 41 12.62 -2.12 -13.97
C ASN A 41 11.95 -3.36 -14.58
N VAL A 42 10.70 -3.65 -14.23
CA VAL A 42 9.91 -4.68 -14.92
C VAL A 42 9.71 -4.32 -16.38
N ARG A 43 9.32 -3.07 -16.67
CA ARG A 43 9.12 -2.60 -18.05
C ARG A 43 10.34 -2.79 -18.93
N SER A 44 11.53 -2.52 -18.39
CA SER A 44 12.78 -2.66 -19.12
C SER A 44 13.27 -4.11 -19.25
N GLY A 45 12.65 -5.06 -18.54
CA GLY A 45 13.10 -6.45 -18.47
C GLY A 45 14.32 -6.67 -17.56
N ALA A 46 14.69 -5.67 -16.73
CA ALA A 46 15.78 -5.83 -15.74
C ALA A 46 15.41 -6.87 -14.67
N PHE A 47 14.12 -7.02 -14.38
CA PHE A 47 13.57 -8.09 -13.56
C PHE A 47 12.38 -8.74 -14.28
N ASP A 48 12.28 -10.04 -14.17
CA ASP A 48 11.14 -10.79 -14.72
C ASP A 48 9.87 -10.52 -13.91
N ILE A 49 9.97 -10.53 -12.59
CA ILE A 49 8.87 -10.26 -11.65
C ILE A 49 9.37 -9.30 -10.55
N VAL A 50 8.52 -8.37 -10.16
CA VAL A 50 8.72 -7.53 -8.96
C VAL A 50 7.47 -7.54 -8.09
N GLU A 51 7.67 -7.41 -6.78
CA GLU A 51 6.64 -6.99 -5.83
C GLU A 51 6.78 -5.50 -5.57
N THR A 52 5.68 -4.77 -5.45
CA THR A 52 5.71 -3.35 -5.11
C THR A 52 4.45 -2.88 -4.40
N THR A 53 4.61 -1.91 -3.51
CA THR A 53 3.52 -1.08 -3.00
C THR A 53 3.09 -0.12 -4.12
N ILE A 54 1.86 -0.27 -4.59
CA ILE A 54 1.37 0.39 -5.82
C ILE A 54 1.47 1.91 -5.74
N GLY A 55 1.10 2.51 -4.61
CA GLY A 55 1.19 3.95 -4.38
C GLY A 55 2.60 4.54 -4.50
N SER A 56 3.66 3.72 -4.36
CA SER A 56 5.04 4.17 -4.56
C SER A 56 5.33 4.54 -6.01
N ALA A 57 4.63 3.95 -6.99
CA ALA A 57 4.75 4.23 -8.41
C ALA A 57 3.79 5.32 -8.93
N ALA A 58 2.98 5.92 -8.05
CA ALA A 58 1.97 6.93 -8.43
C ALA A 58 2.54 8.18 -9.14
N ARG A 59 3.83 8.47 -8.95
CA ARG A 59 4.50 9.57 -9.67
C ARG A 59 4.72 9.28 -11.15
N ASP A 60 4.81 8.01 -11.52
CA ASP A 60 4.96 7.58 -12.91
C ASP A 60 3.61 7.55 -13.64
N ASP A 61 2.58 7.18 -12.91
CA ASP A 61 1.20 7.24 -13.37
C ASP A 61 0.24 7.36 -12.17
N ALA A 62 -0.40 8.52 -12.04
CA ALA A 62 -1.33 8.78 -10.95
C ALA A 62 -2.55 7.84 -10.94
N PHE A 63 -2.88 7.22 -12.08
CA PHE A 63 -3.95 6.22 -12.17
C PHE A 63 -3.73 5.05 -11.20
N LEU A 64 -2.48 4.66 -10.96
CA LEU A 64 -2.16 3.54 -10.07
C LEU A 64 -2.64 3.80 -8.63
N GLU A 65 -2.46 5.02 -8.12
CA GLU A 65 -2.90 5.39 -6.76
C GLU A 65 -4.43 5.34 -6.60
N GLY A 66 -5.17 5.35 -7.72
CA GLY A 66 -6.64 5.26 -7.70
C GLY A 66 -7.18 4.04 -6.96
N ILE A 67 -6.39 2.97 -6.84
CA ILE A 67 -6.77 1.71 -6.18
C ILE A 67 -6.87 1.82 -4.65
N ASP A 68 -6.08 2.71 -4.04
CA ASP A 68 -5.94 2.84 -2.57
C ASP A 68 -5.91 4.30 -2.09
N LEU A 69 -6.64 5.20 -2.76
CA LEU A 69 -6.75 6.60 -2.37
C LEU A 69 -7.14 6.74 -0.89
N ILE A 70 -6.40 7.58 -0.20
CA ILE A 70 -6.58 7.81 1.24
C ILE A 70 -8.02 8.21 1.56
N GLY A 71 -8.61 7.57 2.57
CA GLY A 71 -9.94 7.84 3.10
C GLY A 71 -11.09 7.21 2.29
N VAL A 72 -10.83 6.57 1.16
CA VAL A 72 -11.87 5.97 0.30
C VAL A 72 -12.29 4.59 0.83
N ALA A 73 -11.36 3.65 0.95
CA ALA A 73 -11.62 2.31 1.46
C ALA A 73 -10.90 2.09 2.79
N THR A 74 -11.60 2.32 3.91
CA THR A 74 -11.02 2.27 5.26
C THR A 74 -11.20 0.91 5.96
N THR A 75 -12.12 0.07 5.46
CA THR A 75 -12.29 -1.32 5.91
C THR A 75 -11.69 -2.29 4.90
N ILE A 76 -11.30 -3.49 5.33
CA ILE A 76 -10.75 -4.50 4.41
C ILE A 76 -11.82 -4.99 3.43
N GLU A 77 -13.07 -5.03 3.87
CA GLU A 77 -14.21 -5.42 3.05
C GLU A 77 -14.45 -4.43 1.91
N ASP A 78 -14.41 -3.12 2.19
CA ASP A 78 -14.53 -2.08 1.15
C ASP A 78 -13.29 -2.01 0.28
N PHE A 79 -12.11 -2.24 0.87
CA PHE A 79 -10.87 -2.33 0.10
C PHE A 79 -10.90 -3.50 -0.90
N ARG A 80 -11.44 -4.66 -0.49
CA ARG A 80 -11.62 -5.80 -1.40
C ARG A 80 -12.56 -5.44 -2.56
N LYS A 81 -13.71 -4.82 -2.29
CA LYS A 81 -14.63 -4.33 -3.33
C LYS A 81 -13.94 -3.34 -4.29
N ALA A 82 -13.14 -2.40 -3.74
CA ALA A 82 -12.41 -1.43 -4.53
C ALA A 82 -11.39 -2.11 -5.47
N VAL A 83 -10.58 -3.02 -4.95
CA VAL A 83 -9.58 -3.76 -5.73
C VAL A 83 -10.24 -4.58 -6.83
N ASP A 84 -11.28 -5.36 -6.50
CA ASP A 84 -11.98 -6.21 -7.47
C ASP A 84 -12.64 -5.38 -8.57
N ALA A 85 -13.27 -4.25 -8.23
CA ALA A 85 -13.91 -3.37 -9.19
C ALA A 85 -12.91 -2.64 -10.10
N TYR A 86 -11.74 -2.27 -9.57
CA TYR A 86 -10.74 -1.51 -10.33
C TYR A 86 -9.80 -2.40 -11.15
N ARG A 87 -9.65 -3.67 -10.77
CA ARG A 87 -8.71 -4.63 -11.37
C ARG A 87 -8.71 -4.64 -12.89
N PRO A 88 -9.85 -4.74 -13.62
CA PRO A 88 -9.81 -4.80 -15.08
C PRO A 88 -9.19 -3.56 -15.72
N ALA A 89 -9.53 -2.37 -15.22
CA ALA A 89 -8.98 -1.11 -15.73
C ALA A 89 -7.50 -0.95 -15.30
N PHE A 90 -7.16 -1.36 -14.09
CA PHE A 90 -5.81 -1.35 -13.56
C PHE A 90 -4.87 -2.26 -14.35
N GLU A 91 -5.26 -3.50 -14.61
CA GLU A 91 -4.47 -4.47 -15.39
C GLU A 91 -4.22 -3.97 -16.81
N LYS A 92 -5.26 -3.42 -17.46
CA LYS A 92 -5.14 -2.81 -18.80
C LYS A 92 -4.12 -1.68 -18.78
N ARG A 93 -4.24 -0.75 -17.83
CA ARG A 93 -3.33 0.41 -17.72
C ARG A 93 -1.89 0.02 -17.42
N VAL A 94 -1.68 -0.96 -16.55
CA VAL A 94 -0.35 -1.49 -16.23
C VAL A 94 0.30 -2.14 -17.45
N ALA A 95 -0.46 -2.92 -18.22
CA ALA A 95 0.04 -3.52 -19.47
C ALA A 95 0.46 -2.44 -20.49
N GLU A 96 -0.39 -1.44 -20.72
CA GLU A 96 -0.15 -0.37 -21.68
C GLU A 96 1.04 0.54 -21.27
N LYS A 97 1.12 0.92 -20.00
CA LYS A 97 2.07 1.91 -19.53
C LYS A 97 3.42 1.32 -19.12
N PHE A 98 3.39 0.14 -18.53
CA PHE A 98 4.57 -0.47 -17.91
C PHE A 98 4.98 -1.80 -18.55
N ASN A 99 4.33 -2.23 -19.65
CA ASN A 99 4.61 -3.52 -20.27
C ASN A 99 4.66 -4.65 -19.23
N ALA A 100 3.68 -4.66 -18.33
CA ALA A 100 3.65 -5.60 -17.22
C ALA A 100 2.30 -6.31 -17.09
N LYS A 101 2.34 -7.60 -16.76
CA LYS A 101 1.21 -8.43 -16.37
C LYS A 101 1.04 -8.34 -14.86
N VAL A 102 -0.15 -8.01 -14.40
CA VAL A 102 -0.50 -8.10 -12.97
C VAL A 102 -0.71 -9.58 -12.62
N LEU A 103 0.06 -10.10 -11.68
CA LEU A 103 -0.06 -11.47 -11.18
C LEU A 103 -0.92 -11.53 -9.91
N THR A 104 -0.76 -10.55 -9.01
CA THR A 104 -1.54 -10.44 -7.77
C THR A 104 -1.86 -8.99 -7.43
N LEU A 105 -2.96 -8.77 -6.67
CA LEU A 105 -3.29 -7.52 -5.98
C LEU A 105 -3.78 -7.87 -4.57
N TRP A 106 -3.11 -7.37 -3.54
CA TRP A 106 -3.38 -7.76 -2.17
C TRP A 106 -3.18 -6.62 -1.17
N PRO A 107 -3.85 -6.70 0.03
CA PRO A 107 -3.74 -5.66 1.06
C PRO A 107 -2.46 -5.84 1.88
N TYR A 108 -1.71 -4.76 2.07
CA TYR A 108 -0.59 -4.77 3.01
C TYR A 108 -1.03 -4.52 4.45
N GLY A 109 -1.88 -3.56 4.69
CA GLY A 109 -2.43 -3.20 5.99
C GLY A 109 -2.98 -1.77 5.99
N PRO A 110 -3.87 -1.47 6.98
CA PRO A 110 -4.42 -0.13 7.10
C PRO A 110 -3.31 0.86 7.46
N GLN A 111 -3.39 2.06 6.90
CA GLN A 111 -2.44 3.11 7.17
C GLN A 111 -2.83 3.86 8.44
N VAL A 112 -1.90 3.97 9.38
CA VAL A 112 -2.06 4.57 10.70
C VAL A 112 -0.94 5.57 10.95
N PHE A 113 -1.02 6.35 12.03
CA PHE A 113 0.04 7.29 12.37
C PHE A 113 0.84 6.82 13.59
N TYR A 114 2.14 6.94 13.49
CA TYR A 114 3.12 6.79 14.55
C TYR A 114 3.65 8.18 14.89
N CYS A 115 3.41 8.68 16.09
CA CYS A 115 3.76 10.04 16.51
C CYS A 115 4.73 10.04 17.69
N LYS A 116 5.74 10.93 17.62
CA LYS A 116 6.66 11.20 18.72
C LYS A 116 6.02 12.14 19.76
N PRO A 117 5.39 13.28 19.37
CA PRO A 117 4.65 14.10 20.31
C PRO A 117 3.35 13.44 20.74
N GLU A 118 2.81 13.88 21.87
CA GLU A 118 1.46 13.52 22.31
C GLU A 118 0.43 14.01 21.28
N VAL A 119 -0.42 13.10 20.81
CA VAL A 119 -1.53 13.34 19.89
C VAL A 119 -2.74 12.60 20.42
N LYS A 120 -3.84 13.29 20.64
CA LYS A 120 -5.12 12.72 21.12
C LYS A 120 -6.18 12.69 20.02
N THR A 121 -6.14 13.65 19.11
CA THR A 121 -7.07 13.81 17.99
C THR A 121 -6.33 14.27 16.75
N LEU A 122 -7.00 14.23 15.58
CA LEU A 122 -6.43 14.79 14.34
C LEU A 122 -6.22 16.30 14.38
N ALA A 123 -6.86 17.03 15.30
CA ALA A 123 -6.62 18.48 15.48
C ALA A 123 -5.20 18.78 15.98
N ASP A 124 -4.59 17.84 16.71
CA ASP A 124 -3.24 17.99 17.27
C ASP A 124 -2.14 17.87 16.21
N PHE A 125 -2.50 17.48 14.98
CA PHE A 125 -1.54 17.41 13.86
C PHE A 125 -1.14 18.78 13.31
N LYS A 126 -1.89 19.84 13.63
CA LYS A 126 -1.60 21.19 13.15
C LYS A 126 -0.16 21.62 13.52
N GLY A 127 0.60 21.96 12.49
CA GLY A 127 1.99 22.39 12.62
C GLY A 127 3.02 21.26 12.71
N LEU A 128 2.61 20.00 12.84
CA LEU A 128 3.52 18.85 12.86
C LEU A 128 4.06 18.54 11.46
N LYS A 129 5.24 17.95 11.42
CA LYS A 129 5.84 17.37 10.21
C LYS A 129 5.47 15.89 10.15
N VAL A 130 4.72 15.49 9.13
CA VAL A 130 4.20 14.11 9.01
C VAL A 130 4.75 13.44 7.77
N ARG A 131 5.44 12.34 7.94
CA ARG A 131 5.94 11.56 6.79
C ARG A 131 4.79 10.91 6.04
N SER A 132 4.77 11.13 4.75
CA SER A 132 3.91 10.47 3.75
C SER A 132 4.76 9.85 2.65
N TYR A 133 4.17 8.96 1.81
CA TYR A 133 4.86 8.38 0.67
C TYR A 133 4.02 8.40 -0.62
N THR A 134 2.74 8.80 -0.52
CA THR A 134 1.87 9.00 -1.68
C THR A 134 1.37 10.44 -1.76
N PRO A 135 0.96 10.92 -2.96
CA PRO A 135 0.35 12.24 -3.12
C PRO A 135 -0.93 12.43 -2.31
N SER A 136 -1.83 11.43 -2.25
CA SER A 136 -3.09 11.51 -1.49
C SER A 136 -2.84 11.58 0.02
N MET A 137 -1.85 10.85 0.56
CA MET A 137 -1.42 10.99 1.95
C MET A 137 -0.92 12.40 2.25
N SER A 138 -0.12 12.97 1.34
CA SER A 138 0.39 14.33 1.50
C SER A 138 -0.75 15.35 1.52
N LYS A 139 -1.79 15.13 0.72
CA LYS A 139 -2.99 15.98 0.73
C LYS A 139 -3.75 15.87 2.04
N LEU A 140 -3.97 14.67 2.58
CA LEU A 140 -4.59 14.50 3.89
C LEU A 140 -3.78 15.22 4.98
N VAL A 141 -2.46 15.04 5.00
CA VAL A 141 -1.58 15.72 5.97
C VAL A 141 -1.75 17.24 5.89
N GLN A 142 -1.80 17.82 4.69
CA GLN A 142 -2.03 19.26 4.49
C GLN A 142 -3.41 19.70 5.00
N SER A 143 -4.47 18.92 4.75
CA SER A 143 -5.82 19.23 5.23
C SER A 143 -5.94 19.24 6.75
N LEU A 144 -5.06 18.50 7.45
CA LEU A 144 -4.94 18.52 8.92
C LEU A 144 -4.13 19.73 9.44
N GLY A 145 -3.64 20.61 8.57
CA GLY A 145 -2.77 21.74 8.93
C GLY A 145 -1.33 21.32 9.26
N ALA A 146 -0.94 20.11 8.90
CA ALA A 146 0.40 19.58 9.07
C ALA A 146 1.24 19.74 7.78
N THR A 147 2.56 19.61 7.91
CA THR A 147 3.50 19.67 6.78
C THR A 147 3.90 18.27 6.35
N PRO A 148 3.59 17.84 5.12
CA PRO A 148 4.01 16.54 4.62
C PRO A 148 5.51 16.51 4.35
N VAL A 149 6.17 15.42 4.77
CA VAL A 149 7.58 15.12 4.48
C VAL A 149 7.62 13.82 3.69
N THR A 150 8.03 13.87 2.43
CA THR A 150 8.10 12.67 1.57
C THR A 150 9.42 11.96 1.78
N LEU A 151 9.38 10.77 2.39
CA LEU A 151 10.55 9.92 2.66
C LEU A 151 10.27 8.48 2.26
N GLN A 152 11.30 7.79 1.76
CA GLN A 152 11.24 6.35 1.56
C GLN A 152 11.24 5.61 2.91
N PHE A 153 10.73 4.37 2.93
CA PHE A 153 10.54 3.64 4.18
C PHE A 153 11.81 3.51 5.03
N ALA A 154 12.94 3.19 4.41
CA ALA A 154 14.22 3.04 5.11
C ALA A 154 14.75 4.34 5.76
N GLU A 155 14.29 5.50 5.29
CA GLU A 155 14.72 6.81 5.80
C GLU A 155 13.90 7.25 7.03
N VAL A 156 12.76 6.58 7.31
CA VAL A 156 11.78 7.08 8.29
C VAL A 156 12.25 6.92 9.72
N TYR A 157 12.80 5.76 10.10
CA TYR A 157 13.31 5.56 11.46
C TYR A 157 14.32 6.65 11.88
N PRO A 158 15.39 6.90 11.11
CA PRO A 158 16.34 7.97 11.44
C PRO A 158 15.71 9.38 11.34
N ALA A 159 14.71 9.60 10.50
CA ALA A 159 14.01 10.87 10.41
C ALA A 159 13.15 11.16 11.65
N LEU A 160 12.41 10.17 12.15
CA LEU A 160 11.67 10.26 13.42
C LEU A 160 12.62 10.46 14.61
N GLN A 161 13.71 9.68 14.66
CA GLN A 161 14.69 9.78 15.74
C GLN A 161 15.27 11.20 15.84
N ARG A 162 15.64 11.79 14.72
CA ARG A 162 16.27 13.12 14.63
C ARG A 162 15.29 14.29 14.57
N GLY A 163 13.96 14.04 14.57
CA GLY A 163 12.95 15.09 14.51
C GLY A 163 12.83 15.79 13.14
N VAL A 164 13.27 15.13 12.06
CA VAL A 164 12.99 15.57 10.69
C VAL A 164 11.50 15.38 10.40
N ALA A 165 10.90 14.33 10.96
CA ALA A 165 9.46 14.12 11.01
C ALA A 165 9.03 13.94 12.47
N ASP A 166 7.86 14.45 12.83
CA ASP A 166 7.24 14.33 14.16
C ASP A 166 6.35 13.10 14.22
N CYS A 167 5.66 12.81 13.12
CA CYS A 167 4.84 11.61 12.91
C CYS A 167 5.15 10.96 11.56
N ALA A 168 4.71 9.72 11.40
CA ALA A 168 4.84 9.02 10.12
C ALA A 168 3.64 8.10 9.87
N ILE A 169 3.24 7.98 8.60
CA ILE A 169 2.14 7.11 8.16
C ILE A 169 2.74 5.81 7.62
N THR A 170 2.24 4.67 8.13
CA THR A 170 2.48 3.33 7.61
C THR A 170 1.47 2.34 8.20
N SER A 171 1.53 1.05 7.80
CA SER A 171 0.72 0.02 8.44
C SER A 171 1.27 -0.38 9.82
N PRO A 172 0.42 -0.94 10.72
CA PRO A 172 0.86 -1.46 12.00
C PRO A 172 2.00 -2.49 11.89
N THR A 173 1.93 -3.34 10.87
CA THR A 173 2.93 -4.37 10.57
C THR A 173 4.27 -3.77 10.16
N SER A 174 4.24 -2.80 9.24
CA SER A 174 5.46 -2.12 8.75
C SER A 174 6.12 -1.27 9.83
N GLY A 175 5.33 -0.50 10.58
CA GLY A 175 5.87 0.32 11.67
C GLY A 175 6.56 -0.53 12.73
N ASN A 176 5.99 -1.69 13.07
CA ASN A 176 6.61 -2.64 14.02
C ASN A 176 7.93 -3.19 13.46
N THR A 177 7.92 -3.76 12.24
CA THR A 177 9.14 -4.32 11.63
C THR A 177 10.20 -3.28 11.32
N GLY A 178 9.77 -2.04 11.04
CA GLY A 178 10.66 -0.87 10.89
C GLY A 178 11.14 -0.27 12.20
N LYS A 179 10.75 -0.85 13.35
CA LYS A 179 11.14 -0.44 14.71
C LYS A 179 10.71 1.01 15.06
N TRP A 180 9.68 1.53 14.40
CA TRP A 180 9.23 2.90 14.66
C TRP A 180 8.74 3.13 16.10
N PRO A 181 8.18 2.13 16.82
CA PRO A 181 7.86 2.28 18.25
C PRO A 181 9.06 2.60 19.15
N GLU A 182 10.30 2.34 18.73
CA GLU A 182 11.49 2.71 19.50
C GLU A 182 11.74 4.24 19.53
N VAL A 183 11.18 4.97 18.55
CA VAL A 183 11.42 6.42 18.35
C VAL A 183 10.11 7.23 18.33
N THR A 184 8.97 6.59 18.61
CA THR A 184 7.65 7.21 18.73
C THR A 184 6.91 6.69 19.95
N THR A 185 5.90 7.42 20.43
CA THR A 185 5.20 7.12 21.69
C THR A 185 3.71 6.88 21.52
N HIS A 186 3.09 7.47 20.50
CA HIS A 186 1.65 7.41 20.24
C HIS A 186 1.34 6.71 18.92
N PHE A 187 0.40 5.77 19.01
CA PHE A 187 -0.11 5.01 17.89
C PHE A 187 -1.56 5.42 17.62
N VAL A 188 -1.79 6.25 16.59
CA VAL A 188 -3.12 6.72 16.22
C VAL A 188 -3.73 5.72 15.23
N ASN A 189 -4.63 4.87 15.74
CA ASN A 189 -5.26 3.77 14.98
C ASN A 189 -6.40 4.29 14.08
N MET A 190 -6.08 5.23 13.19
CA MET A 190 -7.08 5.86 12.32
C MET A 190 -7.55 4.94 11.19
N GLY A 191 -6.66 4.11 10.62
CA GLY A 191 -7.00 3.26 9.48
C GLY A 191 -7.48 4.08 8.28
N ILE A 192 -6.66 5.07 7.86
CA ILE A 192 -7.05 6.04 6.82
C ILE A 192 -7.20 5.44 5.42
N SER A 193 -6.65 4.28 5.14
CA SER A 193 -6.89 3.42 3.97
C SER A 193 -6.17 2.09 4.17
N TRP A 194 -6.44 1.11 3.32
CA TRP A 194 -5.57 -0.04 3.14
C TRP A 194 -4.58 0.24 2.00
N SER A 195 -3.35 -0.24 2.12
CA SER A 195 -2.35 -0.08 1.06
C SER A 195 -2.40 -1.27 0.11
N ALA A 196 -2.41 -0.98 -1.19
CA ALA A 196 -2.39 -2.00 -2.23
C ALA A 196 -0.96 -2.39 -2.60
N ASN A 197 -0.69 -3.69 -2.60
CA ASN A 197 0.52 -4.30 -3.11
C ASN A 197 0.20 -5.25 -4.25
N GLY A 198 1.19 -5.56 -5.07
CA GLY A 198 1.01 -6.53 -6.15
C GLY A 198 2.32 -7.07 -6.67
N HIS A 199 2.22 -8.23 -7.33
CA HIS A 199 3.29 -8.82 -8.11
C HIS A 199 3.05 -8.52 -9.59
N PHE A 200 4.09 -8.08 -10.26
CA PHE A 200 4.05 -7.65 -11.66
C PHE A 200 5.14 -8.37 -12.43
N MET A 201 4.75 -9.02 -13.55
CA MET A 201 5.67 -9.71 -14.43
C MET A 201 5.85 -8.92 -15.72
N ASN A 202 7.07 -8.88 -16.27
CA ASN A 202 7.30 -8.33 -17.60
C ASN A 202 6.38 -9.00 -18.62
N LEU A 203 5.64 -8.20 -19.40
CA LEU A 203 4.59 -8.69 -20.28
C LEU A 203 5.14 -9.50 -21.47
N ASP A 204 6.32 -9.12 -21.98
CA ASP A 204 6.95 -9.85 -23.08
C ASP A 204 7.39 -11.25 -22.61
N LYS A 205 7.93 -11.33 -21.38
CA LYS A 205 8.23 -12.61 -20.74
C LYS A 205 6.97 -13.44 -20.53
N TRP A 206 5.90 -12.84 -20.02
CA TRP A 206 4.61 -13.52 -19.87
C TRP A 206 4.11 -14.07 -21.21
N ASN A 207 4.15 -13.27 -22.27
CA ASN A 207 3.68 -13.64 -23.59
C ASN A 207 4.57 -14.70 -24.27
N SER A 208 5.82 -14.85 -23.85
CA SER A 208 6.71 -15.91 -24.33
C SER A 208 6.44 -17.29 -23.72
N LEU A 209 5.63 -17.35 -22.64
CA LEU A 209 5.25 -18.60 -22.00
C LEU A 209 4.18 -19.34 -22.82
N SER A 210 4.19 -20.66 -22.76
CA SER A 210 3.11 -21.45 -23.33
C SER A 210 1.76 -21.16 -22.64
N PRO A 211 0.61 -21.35 -23.32
CA PRO A 211 -0.70 -21.21 -22.69
C PRO A 211 -0.88 -22.07 -21.44
N GLU A 212 -0.29 -23.26 -21.41
CA GLU A 212 -0.29 -24.15 -20.26
C GLU A 212 0.49 -23.54 -19.08
N ALA A 213 1.68 -23.02 -19.34
CA ALA A 213 2.50 -22.36 -18.30
C ALA A 213 1.79 -21.11 -17.75
N GLN A 214 1.20 -20.30 -18.61
CA GLN A 214 0.41 -19.13 -18.19
C GLN A 214 -0.78 -19.53 -17.30
N ALA A 215 -1.50 -20.60 -17.65
CA ALA A 215 -2.63 -21.08 -16.84
C ALA A 215 -2.18 -21.56 -15.45
N LYS A 216 -1.11 -22.38 -15.40
CA LYS A 216 -0.54 -22.88 -14.14
C LYS A 216 -0.03 -21.77 -13.24
N LEU A 217 0.70 -20.79 -13.79
CA LEU A 217 1.16 -19.62 -13.03
C LEU A 217 -0.01 -18.76 -12.55
N THR A 218 -1.02 -18.52 -13.38
CA THR A 218 -2.22 -17.78 -12.98
C THR A 218 -2.89 -18.41 -11.76
N GLU A 219 -3.07 -19.73 -11.74
CA GLU A 219 -3.69 -20.43 -10.61
C GLU A 219 -2.80 -20.41 -9.36
N ALA A 220 -1.48 -20.58 -9.52
CA ALA A 220 -0.53 -20.50 -8.40
C ALA A 220 -0.54 -19.11 -7.77
N PHE A 221 -0.48 -18.04 -8.56
CA PHE A 221 -0.50 -16.67 -8.06
C PHE A 221 -1.87 -16.26 -7.51
N LYS A 222 -2.97 -16.76 -8.05
CA LYS A 222 -4.31 -16.56 -7.49
C LYS A 222 -4.43 -17.17 -6.10
N THR A 223 -3.95 -18.41 -5.91
CA THR A 223 -3.90 -19.04 -4.60
C THR A 223 -3.01 -18.25 -3.63
N PHE A 224 -1.87 -17.78 -4.10
CA PHE A 224 -0.94 -16.97 -3.33
C PHE A 224 -1.55 -15.62 -2.93
N GLU A 225 -2.24 -14.93 -3.83
CA GLU A 225 -2.99 -13.70 -3.54
C GLU A 225 -4.02 -13.95 -2.43
N GLY A 226 -4.79 -15.07 -2.52
CA GLY A 226 -5.76 -15.47 -1.50
C GLY A 226 -5.17 -15.57 -0.11
N GLN A 227 -3.96 -16.13 0.03
CA GLN A 227 -3.27 -16.24 1.32
C GLN A 227 -3.02 -14.87 1.98
N PHE A 228 -2.64 -13.85 1.20
CA PHE A 228 -2.45 -12.50 1.74
C PHE A 228 -3.76 -11.86 2.18
N TRP A 229 -4.83 -12.05 1.42
CA TRP A 229 -6.17 -11.56 1.80
C TRP A 229 -6.66 -12.19 3.09
N ASP A 230 -6.51 -13.50 3.26
CA ASP A 230 -6.93 -14.25 4.46
C ASP A 230 -6.13 -13.84 5.69
N LEU A 231 -4.84 -13.55 5.52
CA LEU A 231 -3.96 -13.17 6.62
C LEU A 231 -4.08 -11.69 7.01
N ALA A 232 -4.50 -10.82 6.11
CA ALA A 232 -4.42 -9.37 6.31
C ALA A 232 -5.08 -8.88 7.59
N LYS A 233 -6.32 -9.30 7.86
CA LYS A 233 -7.07 -8.89 9.05
C LYS A 233 -6.42 -9.41 10.35
N LYS A 234 -6.04 -10.68 10.36
CA LYS A 234 -5.41 -11.33 11.51
C LYS A 234 -4.04 -10.74 11.80
N ASN A 235 -3.24 -10.57 10.76
CA ASN A 235 -1.91 -9.98 10.82
C ASN A 235 -1.93 -8.53 11.34
N ASN A 236 -2.91 -7.75 10.91
CA ASN A 236 -3.11 -6.39 11.39
C ASN A 236 -3.45 -6.36 12.89
N GLY A 237 -4.33 -7.27 13.36
CA GLY A 237 -4.69 -7.39 14.78
C GLY A 237 -3.48 -7.68 15.65
N TRP A 238 -2.65 -8.66 15.27
CA TRP A 238 -1.40 -8.98 15.97
C TRP A 238 -0.46 -7.79 16.05
N ALA A 239 -0.27 -7.09 14.92
CA ALA A 239 0.65 -5.95 14.88
C ALA A 239 0.17 -4.78 15.75
N ILE A 240 -1.14 -4.48 15.78
CA ILE A 240 -1.69 -3.46 16.69
C ILE A 240 -1.42 -3.85 18.15
N ALA A 241 -1.75 -5.09 18.53
CA ALA A 241 -1.52 -5.59 19.88
C ALA A 241 -0.03 -5.51 20.26
N CYS A 242 0.86 -5.89 19.35
CA CYS A 242 2.30 -5.83 19.60
C CYS A 242 2.81 -4.38 19.74
N ASN A 243 2.37 -3.46 18.92
CA ASN A 243 2.78 -2.05 19.01
C ASN A 243 2.33 -1.39 20.32
N THR A 244 1.13 -1.76 20.81
CA THR A 244 0.50 -1.12 21.98
C THR A 244 0.64 -1.90 23.29
N GLY A 245 1.31 -3.05 23.25
CA GLY A 245 1.50 -3.90 24.42
C GLY A 245 0.27 -4.70 24.87
N GLY A 246 -0.78 -4.74 24.01
CA GLY A 246 -2.03 -5.43 24.27
C GLY A 246 -1.92 -6.95 24.26
N GLU A 247 -3.04 -7.61 24.59
CA GLU A 247 -3.19 -9.06 24.48
C GLU A 247 -3.27 -9.46 22.99
N GLY A 248 -2.85 -10.70 22.67
CA GLY A 248 -2.86 -11.20 21.27
C GLY A 248 -1.70 -10.70 20.42
N CYS A 249 -0.62 -10.22 21.04
CA CYS A 249 0.63 -9.93 20.33
C CYS A 249 1.29 -11.23 19.87
N GLU A 250 1.31 -11.47 18.58
CA GLU A 250 1.95 -12.62 17.93
C GLU A 250 2.77 -12.16 16.71
N ASN A 251 3.85 -12.89 16.41
CA ASN A 251 4.69 -12.71 15.22
C ASN A 251 5.43 -11.38 15.05
N TYR A 252 5.27 -10.44 15.98
CA TYR A 252 5.90 -9.11 15.97
C TYR A 252 6.57 -8.81 17.30
N THR A 253 7.41 -7.78 17.33
CA THR A 253 8.03 -7.29 18.56
C THR A 253 7.00 -6.57 19.43
N LYS A 254 6.95 -6.91 20.72
CA LYS A 254 6.06 -6.28 21.68
C LYS A 254 6.66 -4.95 22.14
N TYR A 255 5.87 -3.87 21.99
CA TYR A 255 6.16 -2.52 22.47
C TYR A 255 5.05 -2.06 23.42
N GLY A 256 5.08 -0.81 23.86
CA GLY A 256 4.11 -0.24 24.80
C GLY A 256 3.67 1.17 24.38
N MET A 257 3.35 1.37 23.09
CA MET A 257 2.88 2.68 22.63
C MET A 257 1.50 3.03 23.19
N THR A 258 1.24 4.31 23.42
CA THR A 258 -0.09 4.79 23.78
C THR A 258 -1.02 4.65 22.58
N LEU A 259 -2.07 3.82 22.73
CA LEU A 259 -3.10 3.66 21.70
C LEU A 259 -4.02 4.89 21.72
N VAL A 260 -4.13 5.55 20.58
CA VAL A 260 -5.09 6.65 20.34
C VAL A 260 -6.20 6.15 19.43
N THR A 261 -7.42 6.10 19.97
CA THR A 261 -8.61 5.70 19.20
C THR A 261 -9.26 6.94 18.57
N PRO A 262 -9.45 6.98 17.25
CA PRO A 262 -10.05 8.11 16.57
C PRO A 262 -11.49 8.38 17.02
N THR A 263 -11.84 9.64 17.14
CA THR A 263 -13.20 10.08 17.42
C THR A 263 -14.08 10.09 16.18
N ALA A 264 -15.39 10.26 16.34
CA ALA A 264 -16.30 10.45 15.21
C ALA A 264 -15.95 11.73 14.42
N GLU A 265 -15.50 12.78 15.11
CA GLU A 265 -15.05 14.03 14.48
C GLU A 265 -13.79 13.83 13.64
N ASP A 266 -12.83 13.04 14.11
CA ASP A 266 -11.63 12.71 13.35
C ASP A 266 -11.99 11.98 12.03
N LYS A 267 -12.90 11.01 12.10
CA LYS A 267 -13.39 10.30 10.91
C LYS A 267 -14.09 11.24 9.93
N ALA A 268 -14.95 12.14 10.44
CA ALA A 268 -15.62 13.14 9.62
C ALA A 268 -14.63 14.09 8.94
N LYS A 269 -13.55 14.49 9.61
CA LYS A 269 -12.47 15.31 9.02
C LYS A 269 -11.81 14.59 7.84
N VAL A 270 -11.51 13.30 7.97
CA VAL A 270 -10.94 12.52 6.85
C VAL A 270 -11.94 12.45 5.69
N THR A 271 -13.21 12.15 5.94
CA THR A 271 -14.25 12.12 4.89
C THR A 271 -14.35 13.47 4.16
N SER A 272 -14.39 14.57 4.89
CA SER A 272 -14.42 15.91 4.30
C SER A 272 -13.17 16.20 3.45
N ALA A 273 -11.99 15.80 3.91
CA ALA A 273 -10.74 15.95 3.16
C ALA A 273 -10.75 15.14 1.86
N VAL A 274 -11.33 13.93 1.88
CA VAL A 274 -11.47 13.08 0.69
C VAL A 274 -12.27 13.82 -0.38
N GLU A 275 -13.44 14.31 -0.04
CA GLU A 275 -14.35 14.96 -0.99
C GLU A 275 -13.84 16.32 -1.47
N ALA A 276 -13.32 17.14 -0.56
CA ALA A 276 -12.94 18.52 -0.85
C ALA A 276 -11.56 18.65 -1.52
N GLU A 277 -10.62 17.74 -1.20
CA GLU A 277 -9.23 17.93 -1.59
C GLU A 277 -8.60 16.72 -2.29
N ILE A 278 -8.79 15.50 -1.73
CA ILE A 278 -8.04 14.33 -2.22
C ILE A 278 -8.54 13.90 -3.60
N LEU A 279 -9.83 13.65 -3.75
CA LEU A 279 -10.43 13.24 -5.02
C LEU A 279 -10.24 14.29 -6.13
N PRO A 280 -10.50 15.61 -5.89
CA PRO A 280 -10.23 16.62 -6.90
C PRO A 280 -8.76 16.73 -7.30
N SER A 281 -7.83 16.64 -6.33
CA SER A 281 -6.39 16.70 -6.58
C SER A 281 -5.90 15.50 -7.39
N TRP A 282 -6.36 14.31 -7.04
CA TRP A 282 -6.04 13.10 -7.79
C TRP A 282 -6.60 13.17 -9.21
N LYS A 283 -7.87 13.54 -9.39
CA LYS A 283 -8.47 13.78 -10.72
C LYS A 283 -7.63 14.71 -11.55
N ALA A 284 -7.29 15.89 -11.02
CA ALA A 284 -6.51 16.90 -11.73
C ALA A 284 -5.12 16.40 -12.17
N THR A 285 -4.53 15.47 -11.42
CA THR A 285 -3.23 14.89 -11.76
C THR A 285 -3.37 13.74 -12.74
N CYS A 286 -4.29 12.83 -12.48
CA CYS A 286 -4.48 11.61 -13.26
C CYS A 286 -4.97 11.90 -14.69
N THR A 287 -5.89 12.84 -14.87
CA THR A 287 -6.43 13.21 -16.20
C THR A 287 -5.39 13.79 -17.14
N LYS A 288 -4.25 14.28 -16.64
CA LYS A 288 -3.14 14.74 -17.49
C LYS A 288 -2.49 13.61 -18.29
N SER A 289 -2.41 12.43 -17.71
CA SER A 289 -1.80 11.24 -18.34
C SER A 289 -2.85 10.25 -18.88
N TYR A 290 -4.08 10.32 -18.36
CA TYR A 290 -5.19 9.44 -18.74
C TYR A 290 -6.52 10.24 -18.67
N PRO A 291 -6.98 10.84 -19.77
CA PRO A 291 -8.18 11.69 -19.78
C PRO A 291 -9.44 11.05 -19.20
N ALA A 292 -9.66 9.75 -19.45
CA ALA A 292 -10.79 8.98 -18.93
C ALA A 292 -10.62 8.54 -17.44
N CYS A 293 -9.61 9.03 -16.73
CA CYS A 293 -9.25 8.58 -15.39
C CYS A 293 -10.42 8.65 -14.40
N ALA A 294 -11.06 9.82 -14.27
CA ALA A 294 -12.15 10.02 -13.32
C ALA A 294 -13.39 9.21 -13.69
N GLU A 295 -13.72 9.12 -14.99
CA GLU A 295 -14.84 8.31 -15.47
C GLU A 295 -14.60 6.81 -15.17
N THR A 296 -13.40 6.31 -15.46
CA THR A 296 -13.01 4.92 -15.18
C THR A 296 -13.10 4.61 -13.69
N TRP A 297 -12.61 5.52 -12.84
CA TRP A 297 -12.65 5.37 -11.40
C TRP A 297 -14.10 5.40 -10.87
N ASN A 298 -14.92 6.34 -11.33
CA ASN A 298 -16.33 6.42 -10.95
C ASN A 298 -17.13 5.18 -11.37
N ALA A 299 -16.86 4.64 -12.57
CA ALA A 299 -17.51 3.45 -13.08
C ALA A 299 -17.12 2.16 -12.32
N SER A 300 -15.99 2.17 -11.63
CA SER A 300 -15.43 1.05 -10.86
C SER A 300 -15.54 1.27 -9.35
N ILE A 301 -14.52 1.81 -8.72
CA ILE A 301 -14.46 2.03 -7.26
C ILE A 301 -15.61 2.94 -6.81
N GLY A 302 -15.85 4.03 -7.53
CA GLY A 302 -16.89 4.98 -7.20
C GLY A 302 -18.26 4.30 -7.10
N LYS A 303 -18.61 3.49 -8.09
CA LYS A 303 -19.85 2.70 -8.09
C LYS A 303 -19.88 1.64 -7.00
N ALA A 304 -18.75 0.95 -6.77
CA ALA A 304 -18.68 -0.13 -5.78
C ALA A 304 -18.81 0.36 -4.34
N LEU A 305 -18.34 1.58 -4.04
CA LEU A 305 -18.30 2.15 -2.69
C LEU A 305 -19.32 3.30 -2.49
N GLY A 306 -20.07 3.70 -3.52
CA GLY A 306 -21.00 4.82 -3.41
C GLY A 306 -20.35 6.19 -3.29
N VAL A 307 -19.12 6.36 -3.81
CA VAL A 307 -18.34 7.60 -3.79
C VAL A 307 -18.19 8.12 -5.22
N ALA A 308 -18.25 9.43 -5.42
CA ALA A 308 -18.13 10.00 -6.76
C ALA A 308 -17.13 11.14 -6.82
N ILE A 309 -16.27 11.10 -7.82
CA ILE A 309 -15.44 12.23 -8.25
C ILE A 309 -16.30 13.13 -9.14
N LYS A 310 -16.53 14.35 -8.68
CA LYS A 310 -17.29 15.38 -9.40
C LYS A 310 -16.47 16.05 -10.49
#